data_f517347a0d4f644f3600e78db930e8c5
#
_entry.id   f517347a0d4f644f3600e78db930e8c5
#
_cell.length_a   1.000
_cell.length_b   1.000
_cell.length_c   1.000
_cell.angle_alpha   90.00
_cell.angle_beta   90.00
_cell.angle_gamma   90.00
#
_symmetry.space_group_name_H-M   'P 1'
#
loop_
_entity.id
_entity.type
_entity.pdbx_description
1 polymer ?
#
loop_
_entity_poly.entity_id
_entity_poly.type
_entity_poly.pdbx_seq_one_letter_code
_entity_poly.pdbx_strand_id
1 'polypeptide(L)'
;VDGVIIPKNKITETVGILMNKYRVVAPARENGALVFKELADPEEIVLNDEPAYKSPKEFLFPQAEEILAFDEKGNVAADGDIPETILLGVRPCDLEALKVLTAVFINGKFTDVYFEKRLNSTILIGLGCISEKPGCFCEERGICKDSSGACDIFLTANEEGYAAEIISDKGRKLLDELNAGGLNFYAPVKGANAGFLEKDACAYGDKAPHEILEITGDEKSVFDNTDWGRISERCIGCGTCAYICPTCHCFEFYDAANKGRTARYRRWDSCMYPKFTLHASGHNPRPSKKERYRQRIMHKYVYVKHNFGYVACTGCGRCVRSCPAGMDIKAVVKGIMEGTWKIK
;
A
#
# COMPACT_ATOMS: atom_id res chain seq x y z
N VAL A 1 19.78 -6.50 16.89
CA VAL A 1 18.63 -6.91 16.11
C VAL A 1 18.62 -8.42 16.11
N ASP A 2 17.52 -9.01 16.58
CA ASP A 2 17.35 -10.46 16.56
C ASP A 2 16.85 -10.84 15.16
N GLY A 3 17.45 -11.84 14.55
CA GLY A 3 17.08 -12.30 13.22
C GLY A 3 17.47 -13.74 13.00
N VAL A 4 16.87 -14.37 12.00
CA VAL A 4 17.12 -15.75 11.61
C VAL A 4 17.26 -15.86 10.10
N ILE A 5 17.89 -16.91 9.61
CA ILE A 5 17.92 -17.22 8.18
C ILE A 5 16.87 -18.29 7.90
N ILE A 6 15.99 -18.01 6.94
CA ILE A 6 15.01 -18.94 6.38
C ILE A 6 15.58 -19.46 5.06
N PRO A 7 16.03 -20.70 4.97
CA PRO A 7 16.56 -21.26 3.72
C PRO A 7 15.50 -21.25 2.60
N LYS A 8 15.92 -21.03 1.35
CA LYS A 8 14.99 -20.98 0.19
C LYS A 8 14.10 -22.22 0.09
N ASN A 9 14.67 -23.40 0.31
CA ASN A 9 13.96 -24.67 0.26
C ASN A 9 13.01 -24.91 1.46
N LYS A 10 13.00 -24.03 2.46
CA LYS A 10 12.10 -24.10 3.61
C LYS A 10 10.92 -23.14 3.52
N ILE A 11 10.87 -22.27 2.52
CA ILE A 11 9.81 -21.28 2.38
C ILE A 11 8.43 -21.93 2.25
N THR A 12 8.28 -22.90 1.36
CA THR A 12 7.01 -23.63 1.16
C THR A 12 6.56 -24.34 2.43
N GLU A 13 7.50 -25.04 3.12
CA GLU A 13 7.21 -25.69 4.40
C GLU A 13 6.78 -24.68 5.47
N THR A 14 7.49 -23.53 5.55
CA THR A 14 7.15 -22.45 6.47
C THR A 14 5.73 -21.93 6.20
N VAL A 15 5.40 -21.65 4.96
CA VAL A 15 4.08 -21.19 4.53
C VAL A 15 3.01 -22.23 4.85
N GLY A 16 3.28 -23.52 4.61
CA GLY A 16 2.37 -24.63 4.94
C GLY A 16 2.03 -24.69 6.44
N ILE A 17 3.04 -24.49 7.30
CA ILE A 17 2.81 -24.44 8.76
C ILE A 17 1.95 -23.23 9.12
N LEU A 18 2.21 -22.07 8.53
CA LEU A 18 1.42 -20.84 8.77
C LEU A 18 -0.04 -21.02 8.34
N MET A 19 -0.29 -21.66 7.20
CA MET A 19 -1.64 -21.92 6.68
C MET A 19 -2.51 -22.80 7.57
N ASN A 20 -1.92 -23.59 8.46
CA ASN A 20 -2.69 -24.40 9.41
C ASN A 20 -3.43 -23.55 10.46
N LYS A 21 -2.97 -22.32 10.71
CA LYS A 21 -3.51 -21.47 11.77
C LYS A 21 -4.01 -20.12 11.25
N TYR A 22 -3.37 -19.59 10.23
CA TYR A 22 -3.58 -18.25 9.73
C TYR A 22 -4.13 -18.26 8.30
N ARG A 23 -4.88 -17.24 7.98
CA ARG A 23 -5.14 -16.88 6.60
C ARG A 23 -3.85 -16.29 6.00
N VAL A 24 -3.21 -16.98 5.07
CA VAL A 24 -1.96 -16.51 4.48
C VAL A 24 -2.23 -15.85 3.14
N VAL A 25 -1.87 -14.57 3.04
CA VAL A 25 -1.94 -13.76 1.82
C VAL A 25 -0.53 -13.44 1.38
N ALA A 26 -0.17 -13.79 0.15
CA ALA A 26 1.16 -13.57 -0.40
C ALA A 26 1.12 -13.32 -1.92
N PRO A 27 2.24 -12.84 -2.51
CA PRO A 27 2.35 -12.77 -3.96
C PRO A 27 2.27 -14.16 -4.59
N ALA A 28 1.37 -14.32 -5.56
CA ALA A 28 1.19 -15.56 -6.33
C ALA A 28 0.76 -15.22 -7.76
N ARG A 29 0.89 -16.19 -8.68
CA ARG A 29 0.47 -16.01 -10.08
C ARG A 29 -1.04 -16.21 -10.23
N GLU A 30 -1.67 -15.25 -10.86
CA GLU A 30 -3.07 -15.33 -11.28
C GLU A 30 -3.22 -14.74 -12.69
N ASN A 31 -3.69 -15.55 -13.64
CA ASN A 31 -3.82 -15.15 -15.06
C ASN A 31 -2.52 -14.54 -15.64
N GLY A 32 -1.36 -15.06 -15.26
CA GLY A 32 -0.04 -14.60 -15.72
C GLY A 32 0.52 -13.38 -14.97
N ALA A 33 -0.29 -12.66 -14.21
CA ALA A 33 0.15 -11.53 -13.39
C ALA A 33 0.56 -11.98 -11.98
N LEU A 34 1.54 -11.28 -11.39
CA LEU A 34 1.84 -11.43 -9.96
C LEU A 34 0.88 -10.55 -9.16
N VAL A 35 0.09 -11.15 -8.28
CA VAL A 35 -0.89 -10.46 -7.44
C VAL A 35 -0.77 -10.94 -6.00
N PHE A 36 -1.21 -10.11 -5.04
CA PHE A 36 -1.46 -10.63 -3.70
C PHE A 36 -2.79 -11.39 -3.72
N LYS A 37 -2.80 -12.61 -3.22
CA LYS A 37 -4.00 -13.43 -3.03
C LYS A 37 -3.87 -14.30 -1.79
N GLU A 38 -4.98 -14.76 -1.26
CA GLU A 38 -5.00 -15.82 -0.27
C GLU A 38 -4.49 -17.11 -0.93
N LEU A 39 -3.51 -17.75 -0.32
CA LEU A 39 -2.93 -18.98 -0.85
C LEU A 39 -3.87 -20.16 -0.56
N ALA A 40 -4.13 -20.97 -1.57
CA ALA A 40 -4.80 -22.25 -1.43
C ALA A 40 -3.81 -23.39 -1.20
N ASP A 41 -2.57 -23.22 -1.70
CA ASP A 41 -1.47 -24.15 -1.59
C ASP A 41 -0.17 -23.38 -1.29
N PRO A 42 0.69 -23.85 -0.36
CA PRO A 42 1.95 -23.18 -0.06
C PRO A 42 2.92 -23.10 -1.25
N GLU A 43 2.79 -23.97 -2.26
CA GLU A 43 3.59 -23.93 -3.48
C GLU A 43 3.23 -22.75 -4.41
N GLU A 44 2.08 -22.09 -4.22
CA GLU A 44 1.68 -20.93 -5.02
C GLU A 44 2.53 -19.69 -4.75
N ILE A 45 3.26 -19.65 -3.63
CA ILE A 45 4.00 -18.45 -3.21
C ILE A 45 5.12 -18.09 -4.20
N VAL A 46 5.23 -16.81 -4.53
CA VAL A 46 6.28 -16.26 -5.40
C VAL A 46 6.98 -15.11 -4.69
N LEU A 47 8.12 -15.41 -4.08
CA LEU A 47 8.99 -14.41 -3.45
C LEU A 47 10.18 -14.09 -4.40
N ASN A 48 9.92 -13.31 -5.40
CA ASN A 48 10.93 -12.83 -6.35
C ASN A 48 10.97 -11.29 -6.33
N ASP A 49 11.78 -10.69 -7.19
CA ASP A 49 11.95 -9.23 -7.26
C ASP A 49 10.91 -8.53 -8.16
N GLU A 50 9.90 -9.25 -8.66
CA GLU A 50 8.83 -8.68 -9.47
C GLU A 50 7.79 -7.95 -8.57
N PRO A 51 7.41 -6.70 -8.89
CA PRO A 51 6.38 -6.02 -8.13
C PRO A 51 4.98 -6.56 -8.47
N ALA A 52 4.20 -6.87 -7.46
CA ALA A 52 2.81 -7.25 -7.64
C ALA A 52 2.02 -6.15 -8.39
N TYR A 53 1.14 -6.57 -9.31
CA TYR A 53 0.32 -5.68 -10.13
C TYR A 53 -0.53 -4.74 -9.30
N LYS A 54 -1.24 -5.27 -8.30
CA LYS A 54 -1.99 -4.50 -7.30
C LYS A 54 -1.23 -4.40 -5.98
N SER A 55 -1.53 -3.37 -5.22
CA SER A 55 -1.11 -3.24 -3.84
C SER A 55 -1.87 -4.21 -2.93
N PRO A 56 -1.27 -4.71 -1.85
CA PRO A 56 -1.96 -5.54 -0.87
C PRO A 56 -2.98 -4.77 0.00
N LYS A 57 -3.21 -3.49 -0.23
CA LYS A 57 -4.13 -2.66 0.60
C LYS A 57 -5.54 -3.25 0.70
N GLU A 58 -6.01 -4.02 -0.29
CA GLU A 58 -7.35 -4.60 -0.31
C GLU A 58 -7.61 -5.60 0.82
N PHE A 59 -6.56 -6.14 1.43
CA PHE A 59 -6.68 -7.05 2.56
C PHE A 59 -6.87 -6.30 3.90
N LEU A 60 -6.55 -5.01 3.94
CA LEU A 60 -6.78 -4.12 5.08
C LEU A 60 -7.93 -3.14 4.84
N PHE A 61 -8.08 -2.71 3.60
CA PHE A 61 -9.15 -1.84 3.11
C PHE A 61 -9.79 -2.49 1.89
N PRO A 62 -10.79 -3.38 2.07
CA PRO A 62 -11.42 -4.15 0.99
C PRO A 62 -12.06 -3.29 -0.08
N GLN A 63 -12.11 -3.81 -1.32
CA GLN A 63 -12.74 -3.11 -2.45
C GLN A 63 -14.24 -2.90 -2.24
N ALA A 64 -14.88 -3.80 -1.51
CA ALA A 64 -16.24 -3.66 -1.02
C ALA A 64 -16.36 -4.37 0.32
N GLU A 65 -17.01 -3.76 1.29
CA GLU A 65 -17.25 -4.34 2.60
C GLU A 65 -18.59 -3.88 3.17
N GLU A 66 -19.22 -4.76 3.91
CA GLU A 66 -20.41 -4.42 4.68
C GLU A 66 -19.98 -3.66 5.96
N ILE A 67 -20.60 -2.50 6.16
CA ILE A 67 -20.32 -1.64 7.33
C ILE A 67 -21.37 -1.84 8.40
N LEU A 68 -22.63 -2.01 8.00
CA LEU A 68 -23.75 -2.11 8.91
C LEU A 68 -24.86 -2.92 8.26
N ALA A 69 -25.46 -3.84 8.97
CA ALA A 69 -26.61 -4.58 8.50
C ALA A 69 -27.73 -4.63 9.54
N PHE A 70 -28.94 -4.73 9.04
CA PHE A 70 -30.14 -4.86 9.85
C PHE A 70 -30.92 -6.10 9.39
N ASP A 71 -31.45 -6.83 10.36
CA ASP A 71 -32.38 -7.93 10.11
C ASP A 71 -33.79 -7.38 9.80
N GLU A 72 -34.74 -8.28 9.51
CA GLU A 72 -36.16 -7.94 9.24
C GLU A 72 -36.84 -7.19 10.40
N LYS A 73 -36.33 -7.32 11.61
CA LYS A 73 -36.85 -6.65 12.81
C LYS A 73 -36.16 -5.32 13.09
N GLY A 74 -35.17 -4.95 12.26
CA GLY A 74 -34.39 -3.73 12.43
C GLY A 74 -33.26 -3.84 13.47
N ASN A 75 -32.92 -5.05 13.94
CA ASN A 75 -31.78 -5.22 14.81
C ASN A 75 -30.48 -5.17 14.00
N VAL A 76 -29.43 -4.61 14.59
CA VAL A 76 -28.11 -4.59 13.99
C VAL A 76 -27.56 -6.01 13.94
N ALA A 77 -27.19 -6.49 12.76
CA ALA A 77 -26.47 -7.75 12.61
C ALA A 77 -25.05 -7.60 13.18
N ALA A 78 -24.59 -8.61 13.88
CA ALA A 78 -23.22 -8.63 14.38
C ALA A 78 -22.20 -8.60 13.23
N ASP A 79 -21.10 -7.86 13.45
CA ASP A 79 -19.92 -7.94 12.58
C ASP A 79 -19.42 -9.40 12.53
N GLY A 80 -19.04 -9.85 11.34
CA GLY A 80 -18.33 -11.12 11.20
C GLY A 80 -16.94 -11.07 11.82
N ASP A 81 -16.43 -12.23 12.24
CA ASP A 81 -15.06 -12.34 12.73
C ASP A 81 -14.05 -12.01 11.63
N ILE A 82 -13.05 -11.21 11.97
CA ILE A 82 -11.92 -10.93 11.09
C ILE A 82 -10.85 -11.99 11.34
N PRO A 83 -10.49 -12.80 10.33
CA PRO A 83 -9.52 -13.86 10.52
C PRO A 83 -8.12 -13.28 10.79
N GLU A 84 -7.37 -13.93 11.69
CA GLU A 84 -5.95 -13.64 11.84
C GLU A 84 -5.24 -13.91 10.53
N THR A 85 -4.62 -12.88 9.97
CA THR A 85 -4.06 -12.90 8.63
C THR A 85 -2.56 -12.66 8.66
N ILE A 86 -1.81 -13.42 7.88
CA ILE A 86 -0.41 -13.11 7.57
C ILE A 86 -0.38 -12.49 6.17
N LEU A 87 0.11 -11.26 6.07
CA LEU A 87 0.34 -10.58 4.81
C LEU A 87 1.85 -10.61 4.51
N LEU A 88 2.28 -11.57 3.68
CA LEU A 88 3.66 -11.90 3.43
C LEU A 88 4.16 -11.33 2.10
N GLY A 89 5.41 -10.84 2.07
CA GLY A 89 6.04 -10.33 0.86
C GLY A 89 5.71 -8.88 0.52
N VAL A 90 5.29 -8.10 1.53
CA VAL A 90 4.92 -6.68 1.36
C VAL A 90 6.17 -5.84 1.08
N ARG A 91 6.17 -5.11 -0.03
CA ARG A 91 7.33 -4.29 -0.43
C ARG A 91 7.45 -3.02 0.42
N PRO A 92 8.68 -2.44 0.57
CA PRO A 92 8.90 -1.20 1.32
C PRO A 92 7.96 -0.05 0.93
N CYS A 93 7.69 0.12 -0.37
CA CYS A 93 6.75 1.14 -0.84
C CYS A 93 5.29 0.86 -0.44
N ASP A 94 4.89 -0.40 -0.24
CA ASP A 94 3.58 -0.77 0.27
C ASP A 94 3.52 -0.65 1.80
N LEU A 95 4.61 -0.99 2.53
CA LEU A 95 4.72 -0.75 3.96
C LEU A 95 4.64 0.75 4.28
N GLU A 96 5.32 1.58 3.52
CA GLU A 96 5.24 3.03 3.69
C GLU A 96 3.83 3.57 3.37
N ALA A 97 3.16 2.97 2.37
CA ALA A 97 1.76 3.31 2.08
C ALA A 97 0.81 2.94 3.23
N LEU A 98 1.09 1.89 3.99
CA LEU A 98 0.29 1.53 5.17
C LEU A 98 0.41 2.59 6.27
N LYS A 99 1.58 3.22 6.46
CA LYS A 99 1.71 4.36 7.38
C LYS A 99 0.79 5.51 6.98
N VAL A 100 0.71 5.81 5.68
CA VAL A 100 -0.21 6.85 5.16
C VAL A 100 -1.67 6.47 5.42
N LEU A 101 -2.06 5.22 5.15
CA LEU A 101 -3.43 4.75 5.41
C LEU A 101 -3.76 4.75 6.90
N THR A 102 -2.81 4.34 7.76
CA THR A 102 -2.96 4.38 9.21
C THR A 102 -3.14 5.81 9.70
N ALA A 103 -2.36 6.76 9.18
CA ALA A 103 -2.52 8.17 9.53
C ALA A 103 -3.91 8.70 9.16
N VAL A 104 -4.44 8.28 8.01
CA VAL A 104 -5.76 8.72 7.53
C VAL A 104 -6.91 8.03 8.29
N PHE A 105 -6.83 6.71 8.49
CA PHE A 105 -7.95 5.93 9.02
C PHE A 105 -7.95 5.79 10.54
N ILE A 106 -6.79 5.91 11.20
CA ILE A 106 -6.67 5.67 12.65
C ILE A 106 -6.26 6.94 13.39
N ASN A 107 -5.20 7.63 12.94
CA ASN A 107 -4.61 8.74 13.68
C ASN A 107 -5.32 10.09 13.44
N GLY A 108 -6.40 10.10 12.65
CA GLY A 108 -7.23 11.27 12.42
C GLY A 108 -8.14 11.59 13.61
N LYS A 109 -9.06 12.54 13.41
CA LYS A 109 -10.07 12.92 14.41
C LYS A 109 -11.00 11.75 14.80
N PHE A 110 -11.25 10.85 13.88
CA PHE A 110 -12.08 9.67 14.06
C PHE A 110 -11.33 8.44 13.57
N THR A 111 -11.44 7.34 14.31
CA THR A 111 -10.85 6.05 13.96
C THR A 111 -11.83 5.23 13.12
N ASP A 112 -11.36 4.71 12.00
CA ASP A 112 -12.06 3.70 11.22
C ASP A 112 -11.88 2.34 11.88
N VAL A 113 -12.90 1.90 12.59
CA VAL A 113 -12.84 0.66 13.39
C VAL A 113 -12.67 -0.59 12.54
N TYR A 114 -13.09 -0.60 11.27
CA TYR A 114 -12.96 -1.74 10.36
C TYR A 114 -11.52 -1.90 9.88
N PHE A 115 -10.89 -0.78 9.51
CA PHE A 115 -9.48 -0.76 9.12
C PHE A 115 -8.59 -1.12 10.31
N GLU A 116 -8.85 -0.55 11.49
CA GLU A 116 -8.10 -0.81 12.71
C GLU A 116 -8.18 -2.28 13.12
N LYS A 117 -9.38 -2.88 13.15
CA LYS A 117 -9.56 -4.31 13.46
C LYS A 117 -8.75 -5.19 12.52
N ARG A 118 -8.79 -4.95 11.19
CA ARG A 118 -8.01 -5.73 10.22
C ARG A 118 -6.51 -5.56 10.40
N LEU A 119 -6.03 -4.33 10.61
CA LEU A 119 -4.62 -4.07 10.85
C LEU A 119 -4.13 -4.79 12.11
N ASN A 120 -4.92 -4.76 13.18
CA ASN A 120 -4.60 -5.43 14.43
C ASN A 120 -4.61 -6.96 14.32
N SER A 121 -5.47 -7.53 13.47
CA SER A 121 -5.54 -8.98 13.19
C SER A 121 -4.56 -9.42 12.10
N THR A 122 -3.70 -8.53 11.59
CA THR A 122 -2.74 -8.85 10.53
C THR A 122 -1.31 -8.84 11.06
N ILE A 123 -0.55 -9.88 10.72
CA ILE A 123 0.90 -9.92 10.88
C ILE A 123 1.51 -9.54 9.53
N LEU A 124 2.34 -8.51 9.52
CA LEU A 124 2.96 -7.95 8.30
C LEU A 124 4.38 -8.49 8.15
N ILE A 125 4.62 -9.25 7.08
CA ILE A 125 5.96 -9.74 6.73
C ILE A 125 6.42 -9.01 5.48
N GLY A 126 7.37 -8.08 5.67
CA GLY A 126 7.97 -7.30 4.59
C GLY A 126 8.96 -8.10 3.76
N LEU A 127 9.20 -7.68 2.53
CA LEU A 127 10.22 -8.24 1.63
C LEU A 127 10.96 -7.11 0.90
N GLY A 128 12.25 -7.01 1.13
CA GLY A 128 13.13 -6.07 0.47
C GLY A 128 13.13 -6.19 -1.05
N CYS A 129 13.47 -5.12 -1.74
CA CYS A 129 13.68 -5.11 -3.18
C CYS A 129 15.15 -5.28 -3.48
N ILE A 130 15.50 -6.12 -4.47
CA ILE A 130 16.90 -6.28 -4.93
C ILE A 130 17.28 -5.07 -5.80
N SER A 131 16.38 -4.63 -6.67
CA SER A 131 16.62 -3.53 -7.62
C SER A 131 15.38 -2.70 -7.89
N GLU A 132 15.56 -1.45 -8.33
CA GLU A 132 14.46 -0.67 -8.87
C GLU A 132 13.88 -1.30 -10.13
N LYS A 133 12.57 -1.26 -10.25
CA LYS A 133 11.86 -1.75 -11.43
C LYS A 133 11.42 -0.59 -12.33
N PRO A 134 11.27 -0.84 -13.64
CA PRO A 134 10.79 0.19 -14.56
C PRO A 134 9.57 0.92 -14.03
N GLY A 135 9.66 2.25 -13.98
CA GLY A 135 8.61 3.13 -13.47
C GLY A 135 8.54 3.27 -11.94
N CYS A 136 9.31 2.51 -11.15
CA CYS A 136 9.50 2.80 -9.74
C CYS A 136 10.34 4.09 -9.58
N PHE A 137 10.06 4.83 -8.53
CA PHE A 137 10.82 6.02 -8.11
C PHE A 137 10.69 6.21 -6.58
N CYS A 138 10.61 5.10 -5.86
CA CYS A 138 10.47 5.12 -4.39
C CYS A 138 11.71 5.70 -3.73
N GLU A 139 12.90 5.51 -4.30
CA GLU A 139 14.11 6.14 -3.82
C GLU A 139 14.03 7.67 -3.89
N GLU A 140 13.50 8.24 -4.96
CA GLU A 140 13.27 9.70 -5.07
C GLU A 140 12.18 10.21 -4.11
N ARG A 141 11.49 9.29 -3.42
CA ARG A 141 10.57 9.56 -2.33
C ARG A 141 11.19 9.33 -0.95
N GLY A 142 12.49 9.07 -0.87
CA GLY A 142 13.19 8.77 0.38
C GLY A 142 12.83 7.40 0.96
N ILE A 143 12.35 6.46 0.14
CA ILE A 143 11.98 5.11 0.56
C ILE A 143 13.03 4.14 0.06
N CYS A 144 13.78 3.55 0.98
CA CYS A 144 14.83 2.59 0.66
C CYS A 144 14.25 1.22 0.31
N LYS A 145 14.96 0.51 -0.56
CA LYS A 145 14.59 -0.85 -0.98
C LYS A 145 14.64 -1.90 0.14
N ASP A 146 15.36 -1.60 1.22
CA ASP A 146 15.55 -2.40 2.44
C ASP A 146 14.88 -1.80 3.67
N SER A 147 14.04 -0.77 3.49
CA SER A 147 13.33 -0.13 4.59
C SER A 147 12.27 -1.06 5.17
N SER A 148 12.46 -1.48 6.41
CA SER A 148 11.51 -2.33 7.14
C SER A 148 10.16 -1.65 7.46
N GLY A 149 10.09 -0.32 7.38
CA GLY A 149 8.84 0.42 7.53
C GLY A 149 8.05 0.09 8.79
N ALA A 150 6.78 -0.24 8.62
CA ALA A 150 5.87 -0.68 9.67
C ALA A 150 5.47 -2.14 9.44
N CYS A 151 6.39 -3.09 9.69
CA CYS A 151 6.08 -4.53 9.61
C CYS A 151 6.53 -5.25 10.89
N ASP A 152 6.14 -6.50 11.01
CA ASP A 152 6.43 -7.33 12.18
C ASP A 152 7.72 -8.14 11.97
N ILE A 153 7.95 -8.60 10.74
CA ILE A 153 9.17 -9.29 10.29
C ILE A 153 9.56 -8.71 8.94
N PHE A 154 10.85 -8.47 8.72
CA PHE A 154 11.34 -8.01 7.42
C PHE A 154 12.33 -9.01 6.82
N LEU A 155 12.05 -9.44 5.57
CA LEU A 155 12.83 -10.40 4.84
C LEU A 155 13.76 -9.69 3.84
N THR A 156 15.04 -10.05 3.88
CA THR A 156 16.03 -9.65 2.87
C THR A 156 16.56 -10.90 2.17
N ALA A 157 16.42 -10.96 0.86
CA ALA A 157 16.93 -12.10 0.07
C ALA A 157 18.48 -12.08 0.06
N ASN A 158 19.09 -13.24 0.27
CA ASN A 158 20.53 -13.50 0.13
C ASN A 158 20.79 -14.81 -0.62
N GLU A 159 22.05 -15.24 -0.72
CA GLU A 159 22.43 -16.47 -1.43
C GLU A 159 21.85 -17.72 -0.77
N GLU A 160 21.79 -17.78 0.55
CA GLU A 160 21.34 -18.92 1.36
C GLU A 160 19.80 -19.00 1.45
N GLY A 161 19.11 -17.83 1.37
CA GLY A 161 17.67 -17.77 1.55
C GLY A 161 17.17 -16.37 1.82
N TYR A 162 16.51 -16.20 2.95
CA TYR A 162 15.98 -14.93 3.43
C TYR A 162 16.46 -14.65 4.85
N ALA A 163 17.18 -13.56 5.03
CA ALA A 163 17.47 -13.04 6.36
C ALA A 163 16.20 -12.37 6.89
N ALA A 164 15.66 -12.87 7.98
CA ALA A 164 14.45 -12.39 8.62
C ALA A 164 14.81 -11.57 9.86
N GLU A 165 14.60 -10.25 9.80
CA GLU A 165 14.71 -9.31 10.91
C GLU A 165 13.40 -9.27 11.69
N ILE A 166 13.45 -9.51 13.00
CA ILE A 166 12.29 -9.47 13.89
C ILE A 166 12.13 -8.06 14.44
N ILE A 167 11.00 -7.41 14.15
CA ILE A 167 10.81 -5.99 14.43
C ILE A 167 9.84 -5.76 15.59
N SER A 168 8.79 -6.59 15.70
CA SER A 168 7.75 -6.43 16.71
C SER A 168 7.56 -7.69 17.58
N ASP A 169 6.82 -7.51 18.69
CA ASP A 169 6.40 -8.64 19.54
C ASP A 169 5.50 -9.63 18.79
N LYS A 170 4.68 -9.18 17.82
CA LYS A 170 3.90 -10.08 16.95
C LYS A 170 4.82 -10.95 16.10
N GLY A 171 5.86 -10.35 15.52
CA GLY A 171 6.88 -11.07 14.76
C GLY A 171 7.65 -12.08 15.61
N ARG A 172 7.97 -11.73 16.85
CA ARG A 172 8.63 -12.63 17.80
C ARG A 172 7.75 -13.85 18.12
N LYS A 173 6.50 -13.62 18.48
CA LYS A 173 5.55 -14.70 18.75
C LYS A 173 5.37 -15.64 17.56
N LEU A 174 5.29 -15.09 16.34
CA LEU A 174 5.21 -15.89 15.12
C LEU A 174 6.45 -16.77 14.91
N LEU A 175 7.65 -16.25 15.15
CA LEU A 175 8.89 -17.01 15.06
C LEU A 175 8.94 -18.14 16.08
N ASP A 176 8.53 -17.86 17.33
CA ASP A 176 8.47 -18.88 18.40
C ASP A 176 7.50 -20.01 18.04
N GLU A 177 6.34 -19.68 17.44
CA GLU A 177 5.38 -20.67 16.94
C GLU A 177 5.96 -21.53 15.81
N LEU A 178 6.67 -20.94 14.86
CA LEU A 178 7.32 -21.67 13.78
C LEU A 178 8.42 -22.62 14.30
N ASN A 179 9.21 -22.19 15.27
CA ASN A 179 10.22 -23.04 15.89
C ASN A 179 9.59 -24.18 16.69
N ALA A 180 8.51 -23.94 17.41
CA ALA A 180 7.72 -24.99 18.10
C ALA A 180 7.11 -25.98 17.11
N GLY A 181 6.78 -25.53 15.90
CA GLY A 181 6.33 -26.37 14.77
C GLY A 181 7.43 -27.21 14.09
N GLY A 182 8.66 -27.17 14.61
CA GLY A 182 9.78 -28.01 14.12
C GLY A 182 10.71 -27.35 13.09
N LEU A 183 10.48 -26.09 12.74
CA LEU A 183 11.31 -25.36 11.77
C LEU A 183 12.56 -24.78 12.43
N ASN A 184 13.24 -25.32 13.28
CA ASN A 184 14.46 -24.85 13.98
C ASN A 184 15.27 -23.86 13.14
N PHE A 185 14.78 -22.60 13.00
CA PHE A 185 15.53 -21.56 12.34
C PHE A 185 16.73 -21.19 13.22
N TYR A 186 17.90 -21.27 12.63
CA TYR A 186 19.13 -20.98 13.35
C TYR A 186 19.13 -19.52 13.82
N ALA A 187 19.42 -19.31 15.11
CA ALA A 187 19.77 -17.99 15.57
C ALA A 187 20.96 -17.45 14.77
N PRO A 188 21.01 -16.14 14.48
CA PRO A 188 22.14 -15.57 13.77
C PRO A 188 23.41 -15.88 14.54
N VAL A 189 24.43 -16.30 13.84
CA VAL A 189 25.79 -16.40 14.40
C VAL A 189 26.16 -14.99 14.87
N LYS A 190 26.25 -14.79 16.18
CA LYS A 190 26.79 -13.55 16.75
C LYS A 190 28.15 -13.30 16.12
N GLY A 191 28.30 -12.25 15.32
CA GLY A 191 29.57 -11.85 14.71
C GLY A 191 29.82 -12.32 13.29
N ALA A 192 28.98 -13.14 12.67
CA ALA A 192 28.97 -13.18 11.22
C ALA A 192 28.28 -11.89 10.74
N ASN A 193 28.88 -11.20 9.78
CA ASN A 193 28.21 -10.28 8.86
C ASN A 193 27.23 -11.14 8.03
N ALA A 194 26.25 -11.72 8.71
CA ALA A 194 25.15 -12.42 8.10
C ALA A 194 24.38 -11.33 7.39
N GLY A 195 24.60 -11.07 6.12
CA GLY A 195 23.90 -10.24 5.20
C GLY A 195 22.76 -9.33 5.70
N PHE A 196 22.63 -9.16 7.01
CA PHE A 196 22.04 -7.98 7.64
C PHE A 196 22.97 -6.86 7.23
N LEU A 197 22.71 -6.37 6.04
CA LEU A 197 23.34 -5.22 5.46
C LEU A 197 23.67 -4.30 6.66
N GLU A 198 24.96 -4.00 6.86
CA GLU A 198 25.25 -2.66 7.36
C GLU A 198 24.24 -1.85 6.59
N LYS A 199 23.20 -1.34 7.30
CA LYS A 199 22.14 -0.56 6.65
C LYS A 199 22.92 0.51 5.94
N ASP A 200 23.28 0.24 4.68
CA ASP A 200 23.87 1.24 3.82
C ASP A 200 22.89 2.37 3.99
N ALA A 201 23.32 3.38 4.77
CA ALA A 201 22.48 4.51 5.10
C ALA A 201 21.85 4.85 3.79
N CYS A 202 20.58 4.57 3.66
CA CYS A 202 19.85 4.61 2.39
C CYS A 202 20.46 5.78 1.64
N ALA A 203 21.01 5.59 0.43
CA ALA A 203 21.79 6.59 -0.31
C ALA A 203 21.14 8.00 -0.31
N TYR A 204 19.97 8.09 0.30
CA TYR A 204 19.19 9.28 0.63
C TYR A 204 19.55 9.96 1.96
N GLY A 205 20.26 9.34 2.88
CA GLY A 205 20.77 10.02 4.08
C GLY A 205 21.66 11.21 3.72
N ASP A 206 22.32 11.14 2.56
CA ASP A 206 23.22 12.18 2.04
C ASP A 206 22.60 12.99 0.89
N LYS A 207 21.41 12.63 0.36
CA LYS A 207 20.76 13.43 -0.69
C LYS A 207 20.16 14.70 -0.09
N ALA A 208 20.52 15.82 -0.67
CA ALA A 208 19.98 17.11 -0.28
C ALA A 208 18.44 17.10 -0.41
N PRO A 209 17.71 17.80 0.49
CA PRO A 209 16.22 17.84 0.46
C PRO A 209 15.60 18.20 -0.88
N HIS A 210 16.32 18.92 -1.75
CA HIS A 210 15.85 19.30 -3.10
C HIS A 210 15.87 18.14 -4.11
N GLU A 211 16.51 17.01 -3.81
CA GLU A 211 16.50 15.80 -4.65
C GLU A 211 15.29 14.91 -4.38
N ILE A 212 14.58 15.14 -3.28
CA ILE A 212 13.37 14.38 -2.95
C ILE A 212 12.20 14.91 -3.79
N LEU A 213 11.55 14.03 -4.54
CA LEU A 213 10.40 14.37 -5.37
C LEU A 213 9.18 14.73 -4.52
N GLU A 214 9.07 16.00 -4.17
CA GLU A 214 8.04 16.54 -3.29
C GLU A 214 7.63 17.95 -3.73
N ILE A 215 6.34 18.23 -3.77
CA ILE A 215 5.86 19.59 -4.03
C ILE A 215 6.06 20.43 -2.77
N THR A 216 6.94 21.43 -2.86
CA THR A 216 7.20 22.43 -1.83
C THR A 216 6.66 23.78 -2.29
N GLY A 217 6.39 24.66 -1.32
CA GLY A 217 5.92 26.02 -1.61
C GLY A 217 4.46 26.25 -1.19
N ASP A 218 3.95 27.42 -1.56
CA ASP A 218 2.59 27.83 -1.22
C ASP A 218 1.54 27.00 -1.99
N GLU A 219 0.64 26.37 -1.24
CA GLU A 219 -0.44 25.52 -1.76
C GLU A 219 -1.29 26.25 -2.80
N LYS A 220 -1.67 27.52 -2.49
CA LYS A 220 -2.50 28.34 -3.36
C LYS A 220 -1.76 28.65 -4.67
N SER A 221 -0.48 28.94 -4.60
CA SER A 221 0.36 29.20 -5.78
C SER A 221 0.43 27.97 -6.69
N VAL A 222 0.67 26.77 -6.15
CA VAL A 222 0.67 25.51 -6.92
C VAL A 222 -0.69 25.27 -7.56
N PHE A 223 -1.77 25.49 -6.81
CA PHE A 223 -3.13 25.27 -7.28
C PHE A 223 -3.52 26.20 -8.43
N ASP A 224 -3.22 27.50 -8.31
CA ASP A 224 -3.67 28.54 -9.24
C ASP A 224 -2.74 28.72 -10.45
N ASN A 225 -1.41 28.58 -10.25
CA ASN A 225 -0.41 28.95 -11.26
C ASN A 225 0.10 27.75 -12.10
N THR A 226 -0.41 26.54 -11.86
CA THR A 226 -0.05 25.36 -12.64
C THR A 226 -1.03 25.14 -13.79
N ASP A 227 -0.52 24.90 -14.99
CA ASP A 227 -1.34 24.59 -16.17
C ASP A 227 -1.90 23.16 -16.12
N TRP A 228 -2.90 22.98 -15.26
CA TRP A 228 -3.58 21.70 -15.08
C TRP A 228 -4.33 21.22 -16.33
N GLY A 229 -4.70 22.16 -17.22
CA GLY A 229 -5.31 21.85 -18.51
C GLY A 229 -4.37 21.03 -19.37
N ARG A 230 -3.17 21.57 -19.63
CA ARG A 230 -2.11 20.92 -20.40
C ARG A 230 -1.65 19.61 -19.76
N ILE A 231 -1.46 19.57 -18.43
CA ILE A 231 -1.07 18.36 -17.70
C ILE A 231 -2.11 17.25 -17.91
N SER A 232 -3.41 17.56 -17.83
CA SER A 232 -4.48 16.56 -17.87
C SER A 232 -4.95 16.21 -19.28
N GLU A 233 -4.42 16.82 -20.31
CA GLU A 233 -4.91 16.70 -21.69
C GLU A 233 -5.03 15.25 -22.17
N ARG A 234 -3.99 14.46 -21.94
CA ARG A 234 -3.92 13.05 -22.35
C ARG A 234 -4.73 12.10 -21.43
N CYS A 235 -5.11 12.55 -20.24
CA CYS A 235 -5.81 11.70 -19.28
C CYS A 235 -7.22 11.35 -19.78
N ILE A 236 -7.55 10.06 -19.80
CA ILE A 236 -8.88 9.57 -20.21
C ILE A 236 -9.86 9.38 -19.02
N GLY A 237 -9.41 9.63 -17.78
CA GLY A 237 -10.27 9.55 -16.59
C GLY A 237 -10.67 8.14 -16.17
N CYS A 238 -9.95 7.09 -16.58
CA CYS A 238 -10.30 5.68 -16.35
C CYS A 238 -10.25 5.22 -14.89
N GLY A 239 -9.62 5.99 -13.97
CA GLY A 239 -9.55 5.65 -12.55
C GLY A 239 -8.52 4.58 -12.17
N THR A 240 -7.91 3.84 -13.10
CA THR A 240 -6.91 2.77 -12.84
C THR A 240 -5.85 3.22 -11.84
N CYS A 241 -5.30 4.41 -12.02
CA CYS A 241 -4.28 4.97 -11.15
C CYS A 241 -4.72 5.15 -9.67
N ALA A 242 -6.02 5.21 -9.36
CA ALA A 242 -6.53 5.27 -8.00
C ALA A 242 -6.71 3.86 -7.41
N TYR A 243 -7.22 2.92 -8.20
CA TYR A 243 -7.48 1.55 -7.74
C TYR A 243 -6.22 0.77 -7.39
N ILE A 244 -5.18 0.87 -8.24
CA ILE A 244 -3.91 0.15 -8.01
C ILE A 244 -2.95 0.85 -7.05
N CYS A 245 -3.24 2.10 -6.69
CA CYS A 245 -2.37 2.88 -5.81
C CYS A 245 -2.50 2.42 -4.36
N PRO A 246 -1.37 2.14 -3.66
CA PRO A 246 -1.39 1.68 -2.29
C PRO A 246 -1.93 2.72 -1.29
N THR A 247 -1.81 4.01 -1.60
CA THR A 247 -2.22 5.11 -0.70
C THR A 247 -3.59 5.71 -1.04
N CYS A 248 -4.22 5.33 -2.17
CA CYS A 248 -5.55 5.85 -2.51
C CYS A 248 -6.62 5.16 -1.67
N HIS A 249 -7.52 5.99 -1.11
CA HIS A 249 -8.55 5.56 -0.16
C HIS A 249 -9.92 6.20 -0.45
N CYS A 250 -10.18 6.62 -1.69
CA CYS A 250 -11.50 7.10 -2.09
C CYS A 250 -12.51 5.97 -2.01
N PHE A 251 -13.67 6.23 -1.41
CA PHE A 251 -14.77 5.28 -1.31
C PHE A 251 -16.11 6.00 -1.36
N GLU A 252 -17.16 5.24 -1.59
CA GLU A 252 -18.55 5.67 -1.43
C GLU A 252 -19.30 4.71 -0.51
N PHE A 253 -20.41 5.17 0.07
CA PHE A 253 -21.39 4.33 0.74
C PHE A 253 -22.58 4.07 -0.19
N TYR A 254 -23.12 2.84 -0.14
CA TYR A 254 -24.40 2.52 -0.75
C TYR A 254 -25.18 1.55 0.12
N ASP A 255 -26.48 1.63 0.02
CA ASP A 255 -27.38 0.74 0.73
C ASP A 255 -27.97 -0.30 -0.21
N ALA A 256 -28.08 -1.54 0.23
CA ALA A 256 -28.69 -2.62 -0.51
C ALA A 256 -29.65 -3.40 0.40
N ALA A 257 -30.79 -3.78 -0.15
CA ALA A 257 -31.77 -4.64 0.51
C ALA A 257 -31.93 -5.95 -0.26
N ASN A 258 -31.92 -7.07 0.44
CA ASN A 258 -32.12 -8.38 -0.11
C ASN A 258 -32.80 -9.29 0.92
N LYS A 259 -33.97 -9.90 0.55
CA LYS A 259 -34.71 -10.86 1.36
C LYS A 259 -34.88 -10.46 2.83
N GLY A 260 -35.38 -9.24 3.06
CA GLY A 260 -35.65 -8.74 4.41
C GLY A 260 -34.46 -8.27 5.22
N ARG A 261 -33.23 -8.36 4.67
CA ARG A 261 -32.02 -7.80 5.22
C ARG A 261 -31.60 -6.55 4.46
N THR A 262 -31.37 -5.47 5.19
CA THR A 262 -30.81 -4.22 4.62
C THR A 262 -29.40 -4.05 5.13
N ALA A 263 -28.49 -3.67 4.25
CA ALA A 263 -27.11 -3.45 4.63
C ALA A 263 -26.53 -2.21 3.95
N ARG A 264 -25.65 -1.52 4.67
CA ARG A 264 -24.83 -0.44 4.18
C ARG A 264 -23.45 -0.97 3.87
N TYR A 265 -22.99 -0.67 2.68
CA TYR A 265 -21.68 -1.06 2.18
C TYR A 265 -20.80 0.15 1.95
N ARG A 266 -19.49 -0.03 2.17
CA ARG A 266 -18.44 0.84 1.68
C ARG A 266 -17.77 0.15 0.49
N ARG A 267 -17.59 0.85 -0.62
CA ARG A 267 -16.82 0.34 -1.77
C ARG A 267 -15.86 1.39 -2.31
N TRP A 268 -14.75 0.93 -2.88
CA TRP A 268 -13.80 1.86 -3.48
C TRP A 268 -14.45 2.66 -4.59
N ASP A 269 -14.03 3.92 -4.66
CA ASP A 269 -14.37 4.84 -5.73
C ASP A 269 -13.10 5.58 -6.18
N SER A 270 -13.20 6.49 -7.12
CA SER A 270 -12.06 7.21 -7.67
C SER A 270 -12.33 8.70 -7.80
N CYS A 271 -11.39 9.50 -7.27
CA CYS A 271 -11.38 10.95 -7.50
C CYS A 271 -11.29 11.33 -8.99
N MET A 272 -10.99 10.37 -9.88
CA MET A 272 -10.95 10.55 -11.33
C MET A 272 -12.33 10.40 -12.00
N TYR A 273 -13.34 9.89 -11.30
CA TYR A 273 -14.67 9.70 -11.85
C TYR A 273 -15.51 10.98 -11.79
N PRO A 274 -16.29 11.26 -12.85
CA PRO A 274 -17.08 12.50 -12.92
C PRO A 274 -18.11 12.64 -11.82
N LYS A 275 -18.65 11.53 -11.33
CA LYS A 275 -19.74 11.50 -10.34
C LYS A 275 -19.24 11.47 -8.89
N PHE A 276 -17.94 11.25 -8.65
CA PHE A 276 -17.40 11.11 -7.29
C PHE A 276 -17.67 12.33 -6.40
N THR A 277 -17.71 13.52 -6.97
CA THR A 277 -18.00 14.79 -6.25
C THR A 277 -19.29 15.45 -6.70
N LEU A 278 -20.16 14.71 -7.38
CA LEU A 278 -21.46 15.23 -7.80
C LEU A 278 -22.39 15.29 -6.59
N HIS A 279 -22.84 16.49 -6.26
CA HIS A 279 -23.80 16.71 -5.19
C HIS A 279 -25.24 16.36 -5.63
N ALA A 280 -26.12 16.06 -4.69
CA ALA A 280 -27.54 15.83 -4.95
C ALA A 280 -28.23 17.01 -5.65
N SER A 281 -27.74 18.24 -5.43
CA SER A 281 -28.18 19.45 -6.12
C SER A 281 -27.80 19.54 -7.61
N GLY A 282 -27.00 18.58 -8.12
CA GLY A 282 -26.42 18.63 -9.47
C GLY A 282 -25.15 19.46 -9.58
N HIS A 283 -24.74 20.18 -8.54
CA HIS A 283 -23.46 20.87 -8.53
C HIS A 283 -22.30 19.87 -8.45
N ASN A 284 -21.26 20.11 -9.25
CA ASN A 284 -20.02 19.32 -9.21
C ASN A 284 -18.81 20.24 -9.13
N PRO A 285 -18.07 20.28 -8.01
CA PRO A 285 -16.88 21.12 -7.88
C PRO A 285 -15.70 20.66 -8.75
N ARG A 286 -15.78 19.46 -9.36
CA ARG A 286 -14.73 18.88 -10.24
C ARG A 286 -15.32 18.35 -11.54
N PRO A 287 -15.95 19.22 -12.35
CA PRO A 287 -16.73 18.79 -13.51
C PRO A 287 -15.87 18.24 -14.66
N SER A 288 -14.64 18.75 -14.83
CA SER A 288 -13.77 18.34 -15.92
C SER A 288 -12.58 17.48 -15.49
N LYS A 289 -11.85 16.89 -16.46
CA LYS A 289 -10.62 16.15 -16.22
C LYS A 289 -9.54 16.98 -15.54
N LYS A 290 -9.49 18.26 -15.86
CA LYS A 290 -8.55 19.23 -15.30
C LYS A 290 -8.64 19.27 -13.77
N GLU A 291 -9.85 19.51 -13.23
CA GLU A 291 -10.06 19.62 -11.79
C GLU A 291 -9.83 18.26 -11.08
N ARG A 292 -10.23 17.15 -11.70
CA ARG A 292 -10.04 15.82 -11.12
C ARG A 292 -8.57 15.42 -11.08
N TYR A 293 -7.81 15.69 -12.14
CA TYR A 293 -6.38 15.41 -12.17
C TYR A 293 -5.61 16.32 -11.20
N ARG A 294 -5.93 17.62 -11.18
CA ARG A 294 -5.42 18.57 -10.17
C ARG A 294 -5.65 18.03 -8.76
N GLN A 295 -6.88 17.64 -8.44
CA GLN A 295 -7.21 17.06 -7.12
C GLN A 295 -6.34 15.84 -6.80
N ARG A 296 -6.10 14.97 -7.77
CA ARG A 296 -5.24 13.81 -7.55
C ARG A 296 -3.82 14.20 -7.14
N ILE A 297 -3.22 15.15 -7.82
CA ILE A 297 -1.85 15.59 -7.51
C ILE A 297 -1.83 16.36 -6.19
N MET A 298 -2.69 17.35 -6.03
CA MET A 298 -2.77 18.16 -4.80
C MET A 298 -3.05 17.30 -3.58
N HIS A 299 -3.99 16.34 -3.67
CA HIS A 299 -4.30 15.45 -2.57
C HIS A 299 -3.08 14.63 -2.14
N LYS A 300 -2.34 14.06 -3.11
CA LYS A 300 -1.18 13.21 -2.81
C LYS A 300 0.03 13.95 -2.26
N TYR A 301 0.32 15.12 -2.80
CA TYR A 301 1.58 15.81 -2.51
C TYR A 301 1.43 17.01 -1.58
N VAL A 302 0.21 17.52 -1.43
CA VAL A 302 -0.04 18.73 -0.63
C VAL A 302 -1.03 18.43 0.50
N TYR A 303 -2.29 18.05 0.21
CA TYR A 303 -3.33 18.00 1.23
C TYR A 303 -3.10 16.90 2.28
N VAL A 304 -2.71 15.70 1.88
CA VAL A 304 -2.43 14.61 2.84
C VAL A 304 -1.21 14.97 3.67
N LYS A 305 -0.20 15.59 3.07
CA LYS A 305 0.97 16.08 3.82
C LYS A 305 0.58 17.12 4.85
N HIS A 306 -0.22 18.11 4.47
CA HIS A 306 -0.69 19.15 5.38
C HIS A 306 -1.52 18.57 6.54
N ASN A 307 -2.43 17.65 6.23
CA ASN A 307 -3.38 17.14 7.22
C ASN A 307 -2.80 16.02 8.10
N PHE A 308 -1.87 15.22 7.59
CA PHE A 308 -1.40 13.98 8.24
C PHE A 308 0.12 13.85 8.31
N GLY A 309 0.90 14.80 7.78
CA GLY A 309 2.35 14.78 7.80
C GLY A 309 3.02 13.89 6.75
N TYR A 310 2.27 13.22 5.88
CA TYR A 310 2.79 12.27 4.90
C TYR A 310 2.47 12.68 3.47
N VAL A 311 3.43 12.54 2.56
CA VAL A 311 3.13 12.57 1.12
C VAL A 311 2.50 11.25 0.71
N ALA A 312 1.28 11.29 0.18
CA ALA A 312 0.52 10.11 -0.21
C ALA A 312 0.94 9.52 -1.57
N CYS A 313 2.25 9.52 -1.83
CA CYS A 313 2.85 8.85 -2.98
C CYS A 313 4.17 8.20 -2.56
N THR A 314 4.23 6.88 -2.64
CA THR A 314 5.40 6.08 -2.27
C THR A 314 6.31 5.74 -3.45
N GLY A 315 6.08 6.32 -4.62
CA GLY A 315 6.93 6.07 -5.79
C GLY A 315 6.88 4.64 -6.34
N CYS A 316 5.91 3.82 -5.97
CA CYS A 316 5.83 2.41 -6.36
C CYS A 316 5.65 2.14 -7.86
N GLY A 317 5.41 3.16 -8.68
CA GLY A 317 5.35 3.09 -10.15
C GLY A 317 4.11 2.39 -10.74
N ARG A 318 3.24 1.75 -9.95
CA ARG A 318 2.09 1.00 -10.48
C ARG A 318 1.22 1.86 -11.41
N CYS A 319 0.90 3.09 -11.00
CA CYS A 319 0.06 3.99 -11.79
C CYS A 319 0.73 4.47 -13.08
N VAL A 320 2.06 4.46 -13.15
CA VAL A 320 2.82 4.79 -14.38
C VAL A 320 2.75 3.61 -15.35
N ARG A 321 3.12 2.40 -14.86
CA ARG A 321 3.12 1.19 -15.68
C ARG A 321 1.75 0.81 -16.24
N SER A 322 0.68 1.06 -15.49
CA SER A 322 -0.69 0.63 -15.85
C SER A 322 -1.52 1.72 -16.52
N CYS A 323 -0.95 2.90 -16.80
CA CYS A 323 -1.70 3.98 -17.40
C CYS A 323 -1.87 3.78 -18.93
N PRO A 324 -3.07 3.54 -19.45
CA PRO A 324 -3.27 3.34 -20.90
C PRO A 324 -3.00 4.61 -21.72
N ALA A 325 -3.01 5.78 -21.07
CA ALA A 325 -2.73 7.08 -21.71
C ALA A 325 -1.27 7.55 -21.48
N GLY A 326 -0.42 6.74 -20.85
CA GLY A 326 0.97 7.08 -20.58
C GLY A 326 1.15 8.30 -19.67
N MET A 327 0.22 8.50 -18.71
CA MET A 327 0.36 9.57 -17.71
C MET A 327 1.42 9.17 -16.68
N ASP A 328 2.45 9.99 -16.55
CA ASP A 328 3.52 9.79 -15.58
C ASP A 328 3.44 10.82 -14.46
N ILE A 329 3.06 10.36 -13.27
CA ILE A 329 2.95 11.24 -12.09
C ILE A 329 4.32 11.79 -11.66
N LYS A 330 5.43 11.03 -11.85
CA LYS A 330 6.78 11.48 -11.57
C LYS A 330 7.14 12.69 -12.43
N ALA A 331 6.95 12.57 -13.75
CA ALA A 331 7.23 13.65 -14.69
C ALA A 331 6.35 14.88 -14.42
N VAL A 332 5.09 14.70 -14.04
CA VAL A 332 4.20 15.81 -13.67
C VAL A 332 4.71 16.55 -12.44
N VAL A 333 5.03 15.84 -11.37
CA VAL A 333 5.50 16.46 -10.12
C VAL A 333 6.85 17.13 -10.33
N LYS A 334 7.78 16.48 -11.01
CA LYS A 334 9.06 17.07 -11.37
C LYS A 334 8.89 18.38 -12.16
N GLY A 335 8.04 18.39 -13.16
CA GLY A 335 7.77 19.60 -13.94
C GLY A 335 7.06 20.70 -13.14
N ILE A 336 6.26 20.38 -12.11
CA ILE A 336 5.73 21.38 -11.18
C ILE A 336 6.85 21.98 -10.35
N MET A 337 7.76 21.18 -9.81
CA MET A 337 8.91 21.64 -9.02
C MET A 337 9.84 22.53 -9.85
N GLU A 338 10.11 22.17 -11.09
CA GLU A 338 10.95 22.92 -12.03
C GLU A 338 10.25 24.12 -12.67
N GLY A 339 8.96 24.30 -12.45
CA GLY A 339 8.16 25.38 -13.04
C GLY A 339 7.83 25.21 -14.53
N THR A 340 8.05 24.02 -15.10
CA THR A 340 7.75 23.71 -16.52
C THR A 340 6.25 23.81 -16.84
N TRP A 341 5.39 23.60 -15.84
CA TRP A 341 3.93 23.64 -15.95
C TRP A 341 3.32 24.95 -15.47
N LYS A 342 4.09 26.03 -15.34
CA LYS A 342 3.51 27.35 -15.01
C LYS A 342 2.63 27.86 -16.14
N ILE A 343 1.53 28.52 -15.77
CA ILE A 343 0.70 29.30 -16.70
C ILE A 343 1.58 30.45 -17.23
N LYS A 344 1.64 30.60 -18.55
CA LYS A 344 2.39 31.68 -19.23
C LYS A 344 1.62 33.01 -19.15
#